data_9ae0f1ba833549e1a64e92469e00f629
#
_entry.id   9ae0f1ba833549e1a64e92469e00f629
#
_cell.length_a   1.000
_cell.length_b   1.000
_cell.length_c   1.000
_cell.angle_alpha   90.00
_cell.angle_beta   90.00
_cell.angle_gamma   90.00
#
_symmetry.space_group_name_H-M   'P 1'
#
loop_
_entity.id
_entity.type
_entity.pdbx_description
1 polymer ?
#
loop_
_entity_poly.entity_id
_entity_poly.type
_entity_poly.pdbx_seq_one_letter_code
_entity_poly.pdbx_strand_id
1 'polypeptide(L)'
;MKHTMFEIVRAQAEDAAALLNYLKIIGGETDNLSFGPEGVLLALEAEQSYLRLQAQSTDNVQYLAKVNGEIIGTASLNRKNNRMCHRVEFGISLKKAWWGCGAASALTEAILSFAKENDFRQLNLEVRSDNFRAIHLYEKYGFRKLCTFPAFFRINGQDIDFDLMNLSLEE
;
A
#
# COMPACT_ATOMS: atom_id res chain seq x y z
N MET A 1 27.88 -6.30 -1.01
CA MET A 1 26.43 -6.05 -0.84
C MET A 1 25.68 -7.24 -1.42
N LYS A 2 24.93 -7.99 -0.61
CA LYS A 2 24.03 -9.02 -1.14
C LYS A 2 22.92 -8.29 -1.88
N HIS A 3 22.89 -8.35 -3.20
CA HIS A 3 21.70 -8.04 -3.97
C HIS A 3 20.66 -9.09 -3.59
N THR A 4 19.87 -8.80 -2.57
CA THR A 4 18.71 -9.62 -2.26
C THR A 4 17.72 -9.37 -3.40
N MET A 5 17.66 -10.30 -4.34
CA MET A 5 16.73 -10.23 -5.47
C MET A 5 15.33 -10.45 -4.91
N PHE A 6 14.52 -9.40 -4.88
CA PHE A 6 13.07 -9.50 -4.73
C PHE A 6 12.42 -9.34 -6.10
N GLU A 7 11.25 -9.90 -6.24
CA GLU A 7 10.41 -9.71 -7.43
C GLU A 7 9.15 -8.91 -7.06
N ILE A 8 8.67 -8.10 -8.01
CA ILE A 8 7.39 -7.40 -7.91
C ILE A 8 6.43 -8.09 -8.84
N VAL A 9 5.37 -8.66 -8.28
CA VAL A 9 4.34 -9.39 -9.01
C VAL A 9 2.95 -8.85 -8.69
N ARG A 10 2.04 -8.92 -9.65
CA ARG A 10 0.64 -8.63 -9.41
C ARG A 10 0.02 -9.78 -8.62
N ALA A 11 -0.69 -9.47 -7.53
CA ALA A 11 -1.32 -10.46 -6.67
C ALA A 11 -2.34 -11.30 -7.43
N GLN A 12 -2.36 -12.61 -7.14
CA GLN A 12 -3.29 -13.58 -7.70
C GLN A 12 -4.10 -14.24 -6.58
N ALA A 13 -5.18 -14.94 -6.95
CA ALA A 13 -6.04 -15.59 -5.96
C ALA A 13 -5.29 -16.60 -5.07
N GLU A 14 -4.26 -17.24 -5.61
CA GLU A 14 -3.40 -18.20 -4.92
C GLU A 14 -2.57 -17.55 -3.80
N ASP A 15 -2.35 -16.24 -3.87
CA ASP A 15 -1.60 -15.49 -2.86
C ASP A 15 -2.43 -15.18 -1.61
N ALA A 16 -3.74 -15.37 -1.64
CA ALA A 16 -4.67 -14.91 -0.60
C ALA A 16 -4.28 -15.38 0.81
N ALA A 17 -3.99 -16.68 0.98
CA ALA A 17 -3.61 -17.21 2.29
C ALA A 17 -2.29 -16.61 2.82
N ALA A 18 -1.30 -16.50 1.95
CA ALA A 18 -0.01 -15.89 2.28
C ALA A 18 -0.16 -14.39 2.58
N LEU A 19 -1.01 -13.69 1.84
CA LEU A 19 -1.29 -12.27 2.05
C LEU A 19 -2.00 -12.02 3.38
N LEU A 20 -3.04 -12.79 3.72
CA LEU A 20 -3.72 -12.69 5.02
C LEU A 20 -2.76 -12.94 6.19
N ASN A 21 -1.86 -13.92 6.05
CA ASN A 21 -0.81 -14.15 7.05
C ASN A 21 0.19 -12.99 7.13
N TYR A 22 0.61 -12.45 5.99
CA TYR A 22 1.47 -11.27 5.91
C TYR A 22 0.84 -10.06 6.65
N LEU A 23 -0.46 -9.81 6.46
CA LEU A 23 -1.17 -8.70 7.10
C LEU A 23 -1.20 -8.83 8.63
N LYS A 24 -1.31 -10.05 9.18
CA LYS A 24 -1.17 -10.29 10.63
C LYS A 24 0.23 -9.97 11.14
N ILE A 25 1.25 -10.42 10.41
CA ILE A 25 2.64 -10.17 10.79
C ILE A 25 2.92 -8.66 10.83
N ILE A 26 2.60 -7.95 9.74
CA ILE A 26 2.90 -6.53 9.65
C ILE A 26 2.05 -5.68 10.60
N GLY A 27 0.81 -6.07 10.88
CA GLY A 27 -0.02 -5.43 11.89
C GLY A 27 0.56 -5.53 13.30
N GLY A 28 1.34 -6.58 13.58
CA GLY A 28 2.10 -6.72 14.83
C GLY A 28 3.44 -5.98 14.85
N GLU A 29 3.96 -5.58 13.68
CA GLU A 29 5.26 -4.89 13.59
C GLU A 29 5.16 -3.37 13.72
N THR A 30 3.97 -2.77 13.47
CA THR A 30 3.82 -1.32 13.38
C THR A 30 2.41 -0.85 13.70
N ASP A 31 2.30 0.35 14.25
CA ASP A 31 1.03 1.07 14.47
C ASP A 31 0.70 2.05 13.33
N ASN A 32 1.35 1.90 12.18
CA ASN A 32 1.10 2.77 11.01
C ASN A 32 -0.10 2.33 10.15
N LEU A 33 -0.67 1.16 10.44
CA LEU A 33 -1.78 0.55 9.71
C LEU A 33 -3.09 0.68 10.49
N SER A 34 -4.22 0.58 9.77
CA SER A 34 -5.56 0.65 10.38
C SER A 34 -5.97 -0.62 11.15
N PHE A 35 -5.11 -1.63 11.19
CA PHE A 35 -5.30 -2.90 11.89
C PHE A 35 -4.02 -3.27 12.65
N GLY A 36 -4.17 -4.06 13.71
CA GLY A 36 -3.09 -4.57 14.53
C GLY A 36 -2.71 -6.02 14.20
N PRO A 37 -2.18 -6.78 15.17
CA PRO A 37 -1.74 -8.17 14.97
C PRO A 37 -2.87 -9.16 14.62
N GLU A 38 -4.12 -8.78 14.79
CA GLU A 38 -5.28 -9.53 14.31
C GLU A 38 -5.33 -9.60 12.77
N GLY A 39 -4.66 -8.66 12.08
CA GLY A 39 -4.70 -8.49 10.64
C GLY A 39 -6.07 -7.99 10.15
N VAL A 40 -6.37 -8.24 8.90
CA VAL A 40 -7.68 -7.95 8.32
C VAL A 40 -8.58 -9.17 8.56
N LEU A 41 -9.74 -8.94 9.20
CA LEU A 41 -10.72 -9.99 9.50
C LEU A 41 -11.53 -10.31 8.23
N LEU A 42 -10.94 -11.07 7.33
CA LEU A 42 -11.53 -11.48 6.07
C LEU A 42 -11.42 -13.00 5.89
N ALA A 43 -12.48 -13.63 5.41
CA ALA A 43 -12.46 -15.04 5.07
C ALA A 43 -11.56 -15.30 3.85
N LEU A 44 -10.88 -16.45 3.82
CA LEU A 44 -9.96 -16.81 2.75
C LEU A 44 -10.64 -16.76 1.36
N GLU A 45 -11.86 -17.28 1.26
CA GLU A 45 -12.62 -17.32 0.02
C GLU A 45 -12.98 -15.91 -0.48
N ALA A 46 -13.24 -14.99 0.45
CA ALA A 46 -13.51 -13.59 0.12
C ALA A 46 -12.25 -12.90 -0.43
N GLU A 47 -11.10 -13.13 0.20
CA GLU A 47 -9.81 -12.60 -0.28
C GLU A 47 -9.45 -13.20 -1.64
N GLN A 48 -9.60 -14.51 -1.84
CA GLN A 48 -9.39 -15.16 -3.13
C GLN A 48 -10.25 -14.55 -4.24
N SER A 49 -11.53 -14.31 -3.94
CA SER A 49 -12.47 -13.72 -4.89
C SER A 49 -12.09 -12.26 -5.22
N TYR A 50 -11.69 -11.49 -4.22
CA TYR A 50 -11.22 -10.12 -4.37
C TYR A 50 -9.96 -10.05 -5.24
N LEU A 51 -8.94 -10.85 -4.95
CA LEU A 51 -7.71 -10.89 -5.73
C LEU A 51 -7.94 -11.37 -7.17
N ARG A 52 -8.87 -12.32 -7.39
CA ARG A 52 -9.25 -12.77 -8.73
C ARG A 52 -9.84 -11.63 -9.56
N LEU A 53 -10.70 -10.81 -8.97
CA LEU A 53 -11.24 -9.62 -9.65
C LEU A 53 -10.17 -8.58 -9.90
N GLN A 54 -9.29 -8.33 -8.94
CA GLN A 54 -8.22 -7.36 -9.09
C GLN A 54 -7.16 -7.77 -10.13
N ALA A 55 -6.89 -9.06 -10.28
CA ALA A 55 -5.87 -9.56 -11.20
C ALA A 55 -6.08 -9.12 -12.65
N GLN A 56 -7.32 -8.84 -13.05
CA GLN A 56 -7.71 -8.42 -14.40
C GLN A 56 -8.27 -6.98 -14.46
N SER A 57 -8.32 -6.29 -13.32
CA SER A 57 -8.91 -4.96 -13.23
C SER A 57 -7.97 -3.91 -13.82
N THR A 58 -8.55 -2.91 -14.48
CA THR A 58 -7.89 -1.64 -14.84
C THR A 58 -8.16 -0.54 -13.81
N ASP A 59 -9.06 -0.80 -12.86
CA ASP A 59 -9.50 0.15 -11.85
C ASP A 59 -8.74 0.00 -10.52
N ASN A 60 -8.35 -1.23 -10.21
CA ASN A 60 -7.69 -1.58 -8.96
C ASN A 60 -6.54 -2.54 -9.21
N VAL A 61 -5.49 -2.42 -8.41
CA VAL A 61 -4.35 -3.33 -8.48
C VAL A 61 -3.76 -3.55 -7.10
N GLN A 62 -3.24 -4.75 -6.88
CA GLN A 62 -2.37 -5.07 -5.76
C GLN A 62 -1.11 -5.73 -6.27
N TYR A 63 0.04 -5.16 -5.91
CA TYR A 63 1.36 -5.73 -6.16
C TYR A 63 1.93 -6.29 -4.87
N LEU A 64 2.70 -7.37 -5.02
CA LEU A 64 3.43 -8.04 -3.94
C LEU A 64 4.92 -7.95 -4.25
N ALA A 65 5.70 -7.61 -3.24
CA ALA A 65 7.15 -7.83 -3.25
C ALA A 65 7.42 -9.20 -2.60
N LYS A 66 8.11 -10.08 -3.32
CA LYS A 66 8.40 -11.44 -2.86
C LYS A 66 9.90 -11.74 -2.89
N VAL A 67 10.37 -12.52 -1.92
CA VAL A 67 11.71 -13.12 -1.88
C VAL A 67 11.54 -14.61 -1.67
N ASN A 68 12.03 -15.42 -2.61
CA ASN A 68 11.88 -16.89 -2.57
C ASN A 68 10.41 -17.34 -2.33
N GLY A 69 9.46 -16.62 -2.93
CA GLY A 69 8.02 -16.88 -2.79
C GLY A 69 7.37 -16.31 -1.52
N GLU A 70 8.13 -15.81 -0.57
CA GLU A 70 7.60 -15.17 0.65
C GLU A 70 7.24 -13.70 0.37
N ILE A 71 6.05 -13.28 0.80
CA ILE A 71 5.62 -11.88 0.73
C ILE A 71 6.38 -11.06 1.78
N ILE A 72 7.14 -10.07 1.32
CA ILE A 72 7.88 -9.13 2.16
C ILE A 72 7.26 -7.73 2.16
N GLY A 73 6.40 -7.44 1.20
CA GLY A 73 5.70 -6.16 1.08
C GLY A 73 4.54 -6.21 0.12
N THR A 74 3.66 -5.23 0.20
CA THR A 74 2.54 -5.05 -0.72
C THR A 74 2.27 -3.58 -0.99
N ALA A 75 1.75 -3.28 -2.18
CA ALA A 75 1.21 -1.98 -2.53
C ALA A 75 -0.08 -2.12 -3.32
N SER A 76 -1.02 -1.22 -3.11
CA SER A 76 -2.32 -1.24 -3.78
C SER A 76 -2.74 0.12 -4.30
N LEU A 77 -3.52 0.12 -5.38
CA LEU A 77 -4.33 1.23 -5.84
C LEU A 77 -5.79 0.83 -5.87
N ASN A 78 -6.64 1.68 -5.31
CA ASN A 78 -8.08 1.49 -5.30
C ASN A 78 -8.76 2.73 -5.87
N ARG A 79 -9.48 2.55 -7.00
CA ARG A 79 -10.22 3.61 -7.67
C ARG A 79 -11.36 4.10 -6.81
N LYS A 80 -11.54 5.40 -6.74
CA LYS A 80 -12.73 6.01 -6.14
C LYS A 80 -13.90 5.93 -7.11
N ASN A 81 -15.12 5.97 -6.57
CA ASN A 81 -16.33 5.75 -7.33
C ASN A 81 -16.93 7.06 -7.91
N ASN A 82 -17.78 6.91 -8.89
CA ASN A 82 -18.61 7.98 -9.45
C ASN A 82 -17.79 9.18 -9.96
N ARG A 83 -18.12 10.38 -9.48
CA ARG A 83 -17.47 11.64 -9.89
C ARG A 83 -16.01 11.76 -9.47
N MET A 84 -15.51 10.83 -8.63
CA MET A 84 -14.12 10.76 -8.22
C MET A 84 -13.33 9.67 -8.94
N CYS A 85 -13.86 9.11 -10.03
CA CYS A 85 -13.25 7.97 -10.74
C CYS A 85 -11.88 8.25 -11.39
N HIS A 86 -11.47 9.52 -11.49
CA HIS A 86 -10.12 9.94 -11.89
C HIS A 86 -9.10 9.88 -10.74
N ARG A 87 -9.55 9.54 -9.53
CA ARG A 87 -8.75 9.48 -8.31
C ARG A 87 -8.59 8.05 -7.83
N VAL A 88 -7.41 7.76 -7.31
CA VAL A 88 -7.09 6.48 -6.68
C VAL A 88 -6.49 6.69 -5.30
N GLU A 89 -6.72 5.74 -4.43
CA GLU A 89 -6.10 5.66 -3.11
C GLU A 89 -4.93 4.68 -3.16
N PHE A 90 -3.77 5.16 -2.76
CA PHE A 90 -2.52 4.40 -2.71
C PHE A 90 -2.22 3.94 -1.30
N GLY A 91 -1.93 2.66 -1.14
CA GLY A 91 -1.45 2.07 0.09
C GLY A 91 -0.20 1.24 -0.14
N ILE A 92 0.71 1.24 0.83
CA ILE A 92 1.94 0.44 0.79
C ILE A 92 2.33 -0.01 2.19
N SER A 93 2.84 -1.21 2.29
CA SER A 93 3.45 -1.73 3.51
C SER A 93 4.62 -2.66 3.21
N LEU A 94 5.56 -2.77 4.13
CA LEU A 94 6.76 -3.60 4.00
C LEU A 94 7.16 -4.13 5.37
N LYS A 95 7.47 -5.43 5.48
CA LYS A 95 8.02 -6.02 6.70
C LYS A 95 9.23 -5.24 7.18
N LYS A 96 9.32 -5.01 8.48
CA LYS A 96 10.37 -4.20 9.10
C LYS A 96 11.78 -4.69 8.78
N ALA A 97 11.96 -6.02 8.72
CA ALA A 97 13.23 -6.64 8.37
C ALA A 97 13.73 -6.30 6.95
N TRP A 98 12.83 -5.82 6.06
CA TRP A 98 13.13 -5.49 4.66
C TRP A 98 13.15 -3.99 4.38
N TRP A 99 13.12 -3.16 5.41
CA TRP A 99 13.25 -1.72 5.22
C TRP A 99 14.64 -1.36 4.66
N GLY A 100 14.67 -0.43 3.72
CA GLY A 100 15.92 0.05 3.11
C GLY A 100 16.49 -0.84 1.99
N CYS A 101 15.82 -1.96 1.64
CA CYS A 101 16.29 -2.86 0.56
C CYS A 101 15.89 -2.40 -0.85
N GLY A 102 15.12 -1.31 -0.99
CA GLY A 102 14.62 -0.82 -2.27
C GLY A 102 13.25 -1.34 -2.69
N ALA A 103 12.68 -2.34 -2.01
CA ALA A 103 11.40 -2.94 -2.37
C ALA A 103 10.23 -1.93 -2.33
N ALA A 104 10.22 -1.01 -1.36
CA ALA A 104 9.20 0.03 -1.28
C ALA A 104 9.25 0.97 -2.49
N SER A 105 10.44 1.33 -2.96
CA SER A 105 10.63 2.11 -4.20
C SER A 105 10.11 1.34 -5.42
N ALA A 106 10.47 0.08 -5.56
CA ALA A 106 10.02 -0.75 -6.69
C ALA A 106 8.51 -0.97 -6.70
N LEU A 107 7.89 -1.18 -5.54
CA LEU A 107 6.43 -1.24 -5.40
C LEU A 107 5.78 0.09 -5.80
N THR A 108 6.32 1.22 -5.36
CA THR A 108 5.80 2.55 -5.73
C THR A 108 5.91 2.79 -7.23
N GLU A 109 7.02 2.42 -7.86
CA GLU A 109 7.22 2.53 -9.31
C GLU A 109 6.22 1.68 -10.09
N ALA A 110 5.95 0.45 -9.66
CA ALA A 110 4.93 -0.40 -10.27
C ALA A 110 3.52 0.22 -10.17
N ILE A 111 3.18 0.80 -9.03
CA ILE A 111 1.93 1.52 -8.81
C ILE A 111 1.81 2.74 -9.72
N LEU A 112 2.87 3.55 -9.85
CA LEU A 112 2.86 4.73 -10.70
C LEU A 112 2.76 4.38 -12.18
N SER A 113 3.40 3.29 -12.60
CA SER A 113 3.25 2.76 -13.98
C SER A 113 1.80 2.39 -14.27
N PHE A 114 1.20 1.58 -13.39
CA PHE A 114 -0.20 1.20 -13.50
C PHE A 114 -1.14 2.42 -13.54
N ALA A 115 -0.91 3.41 -12.68
CA ALA A 115 -1.72 4.61 -12.64
C ALA A 115 -1.68 5.39 -13.96
N LYS A 116 -0.51 5.55 -14.55
CA LYS A 116 -0.33 6.23 -15.84
C LYS A 116 -0.95 5.45 -16.99
N GLU A 117 -0.78 4.14 -17.03
CA GLU A 117 -1.32 3.25 -18.07
C GLU A 117 -2.85 3.21 -18.07
N ASN A 118 -3.50 3.52 -16.95
CA ASN A 118 -4.96 3.50 -16.78
C ASN A 118 -5.58 4.91 -16.60
N ASP A 119 -4.88 5.97 -17.03
CA ASP A 119 -5.35 7.36 -17.07
C ASP A 119 -5.82 7.92 -15.71
N PHE A 120 -5.26 7.46 -14.61
CA PHE A 120 -5.51 8.09 -13.31
C PHE A 120 -4.75 9.40 -13.21
N ARG A 121 -5.40 10.41 -12.64
CA ARG A 121 -4.87 11.78 -12.58
C ARG A 121 -4.42 12.17 -11.18
N GLN A 122 -5.05 11.60 -10.14
CA GLN A 122 -4.81 11.98 -8.76
C GLN A 122 -4.61 10.76 -7.90
N LEU A 123 -3.44 10.61 -7.29
CA LEU A 123 -3.16 9.61 -6.28
C LEU A 123 -3.19 10.26 -4.90
N ASN A 124 -3.99 9.71 -4.00
CA ASN A 124 -4.05 10.15 -2.60
C ASN A 124 -3.55 9.04 -1.69
N LEU A 125 -2.94 9.42 -0.60
CA LEU A 125 -2.56 8.53 0.50
C LEU A 125 -2.71 9.23 1.84
N GLU A 126 -2.84 8.44 2.87
CA GLU A 126 -2.82 8.87 4.26
C GLU A 126 -1.62 8.23 4.94
N VAL A 127 -0.87 9.03 5.69
CA VAL A 127 0.34 8.58 6.38
C VAL A 127 0.39 9.18 7.77
N ARG A 128 0.78 8.40 8.77
CA ARG A 128 1.03 8.92 10.11
C ARG A 128 1.99 10.11 10.04
N SER A 129 1.62 11.23 10.68
CA SER A 129 2.40 12.49 10.60
C SER A 129 3.82 12.37 11.15
N ASP A 130 4.09 11.37 11.98
CA ASP A 130 5.42 11.06 12.53
C ASP A 130 6.14 9.90 11.80
N ASN A 131 5.55 9.35 10.74
CA ASN A 131 6.19 8.32 9.91
C ASN A 131 7.09 8.96 8.83
N PHE A 132 8.17 9.60 9.26
CA PHE A 132 9.08 10.34 8.38
C PHE A 132 9.69 9.48 7.28
N ARG A 133 9.89 8.17 7.52
CA ARG A 133 10.41 7.24 6.51
C ARG A 133 9.46 7.11 5.33
N ALA A 134 8.18 6.91 5.58
CA ALA A 134 7.18 6.80 4.54
C ALA A 134 6.95 8.14 3.84
N ILE A 135 6.85 9.23 4.60
CA ILE A 135 6.72 10.59 4.05
C ILE A 135 7.87 10.88 3.08
N HIS A 136 9.11 10.59 3.47
CA HIS A 136 10.28 10.80 2.61
C HIS A 136 10.23 9.97 1.31
N LEU A 137 9.76 8.73 1.39
CA LEU A 137 9.51 7.90 0.20
C LEU A 137 8.51 8.59 -0.74
N TYR A 138 7.37 9.05 -0.21
CA TYR A 138 6.32 9.67 -1.02
C TYR A 138 6.78 11.00 -1.64
N GLU A 139 7.47 11.84 -0.87
CA GLU A 139 8.04 13.09 -1.37
C GLU A 139 9.05 12.87 -2.51
N LYS A 140 9.87 11.81 -2.43
CA LYS A 140 10.79 11.41 -3.51
C LYS A 140 10.06 11.17 -4.83
N TYR A 141 8.82 10.68 -4.79
CA TYR A 141 7.99 10.43 -5.98
C TYR A 141 7.05 11.59 -6.33
N GLY A 142 7.18 12.73 -5.66
CA GLY A 142 6.45 13.95 -5.97
C GLY A 142 5.13 14.13 -5.23
N PHE A 143 4.81 13.26 -4.29
CA PHE A 143 3.66 13.50 -3.41
C PHE A 143 3.88 14.74 -2.55
N ARG A 144 2.81 15.50 -2.36
CA ARG A 144 2.81 16.72 -1.53
C ARG A 144 1.76 16.61 -0.44
N LYS A 145 2.11 17.05 0.75
CA LYS A 145 1.17 17.14 1.86
C LYS A 145 0.14 18.23 1.57
N LEU A 146 -1.13 17.88 1.74
CA LEU A 146 -2.28 18.79 1.61
C LEU A 146 -2.71 19.33 2.96
N CYS A 147 -2.83 18.47 3.96
CA CYS A 147 -3.25 18.84 5.31
C CYS A 147 -2.87 17.75 6.31
N THR A 148 -3.00 18.08 7.60
CA THR A 148 -2.99 17.11 8.69
C THR A 148 -4.41 16.88 9.18
N PHE A 149 -4.77 15.62 9.33
CA PHE A 149 -6.00 15.15 9.93
C PHE A 149 -5.73 14.85 11.41
N PRO A 150 -6.21 15.66 12.36
CA PRO A 150 -5.98 15.41 13.78
C PRO A 150 -6.79 14.21 14.26
N ALA A 151 -6.24 13.45 15.20
CA ALA A 151 -6.91 12.31 15.83
C ALA A 151 -7.49 11.29 14.83
N PHE A 152 -6.75 11.00 13.76
CA PHE A 152 -7.20 10.13 12.69
C PHE A 152 -7.27 8.66 13.12
N PHE A 153 -6.27 8.20 13.91
CA PHE A 153 -6.33 6.93 14.64
C PHE A 153 -6.40 7.17 16.12
N ARG A 154 -6.93 6.17 16.85
CA ARG A 154 -6.83 6.09 18.29
C ARG A 154 -6.25 4.74 18.69
N ILE A 155 -5.04 4.76 19.28
CA ILE A 155 -4.30 3.57 19.66
C ILE A 155 -3.93 3.68 21.13
N ASN A 156 -4.35 2.69 21.94
CA ASN A 156 -4.09 2.66 23.39
C ASN A 156 -4.50 3.98 24.11
N GLY A 157 -5.60 4.59 23.68
CA GLY A 157 -6.12 5.83 24.25
C GLY A 157 -5.41 7.10 23.80
N GLN A 158 -4.40 6.99 22.91
CA GLN A 158 -3.73 8.13 22.31
C GLN A 158 -4.28 8.43 20.92
N ASP A 159 -4.52 9.71 20.66
CA ASP A 159 -4.91 10.18 19.34
C ASP A 159 -3.66 10.37 18.48
N ILE A 160 -3.73 9.86 17.24
CA ILE A 160 -2.63 9.86 16.28
C ILE A 160 -3.04 10.65 15.05
N ASP A 161 -2.24 11.66 14.72
CA ASP A 161 -2.47 12.49 13.55
C ASP A 161 -1.96 11.83 12.27
N PHE A 162 -2.65 12.08 11.16
CA PHE A 162 -2.25 11.64 9.83
C PHE A 162 -2.16 12.82 8.87
N ASP A 163 -1.21 12.74 7.96
CA ASP A 163 -1.09 13.65 6.83
C ASP A 163 -1.77 13.06 5.62
N LEU A 164 -2.61 13.85 4.96
CA LEU A 164 -3.13 13.56 3.64
C LEU A 164 -2.12 14.08 2.61
N MET A 165 -1.64 13.18 1.74
CA MET A 165 -0.74 13.54 0.66
C MET A 165 -1.37 13.24 -0.70
N ASN A 166 -0.95 13.99 -1.71
CA ASN A 166 -1.45 13.88 -3.07
C ASN A 166 -0.30 13.95 -4.08
N LEU A 167 -0.43 13.15 -5.13
CA LEU A 167 0.35 13.26 -6.36
C LEU A 167 -0.60 13.52 -7.52
N SER A 168 -0.38 14.62 -8.25
CA SER A 168 -1.03 14.86 -9.55
C SER A 168 -0.16 14.28 -10.66
N LEU A 169 -0.78 13.48 -11.54
CA LEU A 169 -0.18 12.94 -12.76
C LEU A 169 -0.55 13.80 -13.99
N GLU A 170 -1.27 14.88 -13.80
CA GLU A 170 -1.55 15.87 -14.86
C GLU A 170 -0.29 16.70 -15.10
N GLU A 171 0.12 16.79 -16.35
CA GLU A 171 1.14 17.73 -16.82
C GLU A 171 0.64 19.17 -16.84
#